data_2f1a77c053bcd72be381a5ccd7f2e76e
#
_entry.id   2f1a77c053bcd72be381a5ccd7f2e76e
#
_cell.length_a   1.000
_cell.length_b   1.000
_cell.length_c   1.000
_cell.angle_alpha   90.00
_cell.angle_beta   90.00
_cell.angle_gamma   90.00
#
_symmetry.space_group_name_H-M   'P 1'
#
loop_
_entity.id
_entity.type
_entity.pdbx_description
1 polymer ?
#
loop_
_entity_poly.entity_id
_entity_poly.type
_entity_poly.pdbx_seq_one_letter_code
_entity_poly.pdbx_strand_id
1 'polypeptide(L)'
;MADHDQLKMLNKGVEQWNKWRLENASRPDWNPISVFDAELSGAYLIDAELSGANLSDANLNDADLSKADLSKATLRGASLADVDLQGANLISADLTDADLSRTNLVETDFTNATITGCRTYGASAWNVTLVGTVQHNLVITKEGEPVVTVDDLEVGQFIYLILNNTKIRNVINTITSKAVLILGRFSDPQRKSVLDGLREGLRNFDLLPIVFDFDRPTDKDYTETVQTLAGMSMFVIADLTSPKSTPLELEATVKQFKIPYLPIIDISVDPRPFAMLVDLQKSFHWVLPTLKYESKEDLLDGENLKTYIIEPAFAKREELREAKNQEPEAIVIPKKKVTIPHDK
;
A
#
# COMPACT_ATOMS: atom_id res chain seq x y z
N MET A 1 -5.08 10.38 30.71
CA MET A 1 -5.96 11.56 30.84
C MET A 1 -5.08 12.79 30.64
N ALA A 2 -5.46 13.69 29.76
CA ALA A 2 -4.67 14.89 29.46
C ALA A 2 -4.41 15.71 30.74
N ASP A 3 -3.22 16.33 30.82
CA ASP A 3 -2.97 17.31 31.86
C ASP A 3 -3.84 18.55 31.61
N HIS A 4 -4.78 18.80 32.52
CA HIS A 4 -5.80 19.84 32.35
C HIS A 4 -5.20 21.25 32.21
N ASP A 5 -4.11 21.53 32.92
CA ASP A 5 -3.47 22.84 32.87
C ASP A 5 -2.71 23.03 31.55
N GLN A 6 -2.06 21.98 31.05
CA GLN A 6 -1.41 21.98 29.74
C GLN A 6 -2.42 22.16 28.61
N LEU A 7 -3.53 21.40 28.62
CA LEU A 7 -4.60 21.53 27.63
C LEU A 7 -5.23 22.93 27.66
N LYS A 8 -5.50 23.47 28.85
CA LYS A 8 -6.01 24.83 29.02
C LYS A 8 -5.04 25.90 28.50
N MET A 9 -3.72 25.66 28.62
CA MET A 9 -2.72 26.57 28.12
C MET A 9 -2.65 26.52 26.61
N LEU A 10 -2.69 25.30 26.01
CA LEU A 10 -2.71 25.11 24.57
C LEU A 10 -3.93 25.80 23.92
N ASN A 11 -5.10 25.71 24.56
CA ASN A 11 -6.33 26.35 24.11
C ASN A 11 -6.31 27.90 24.21
N LYS A 12 -5.31 28.49 24.84
CA LYS A 12 -5.12 29.96 24.83
C LYS A 12 -4.44 30.47 23.56
N GLY A 13 -3.94 29.58 22.73
CA GLY A 13 -3.25 29.86 21.47
C GLY A 13 -1.74 29.62 21.55
N VAL A 14 -1.17 29.39 20.36
CA VAL A 14 0.20 28.91 20.17
C VAL A 14 1.26 29.87 20.74
N GLU A 15 1.10 31.20 20.60
CA GLU A 15 2.06 32.16 21.12
C GLU A 15 2.20 32.03 22.65
N GLN A 16 1.06 31.91 23.36
CA GLN A 16 1.06 31.74 24.81
C GLN A 16 1.56 30.36 25.23
N TRP A 17 1.23 29.34 24.47
CA TRP A 17 1.73 27.98 24.64
C TRP A 17 3.26 27.92 24.50
N ASN A 18 3.81 28.41 23.40
CA ASN A 18 5.27 28.37 23.12
C ASN A 18 6.05 29.18 24.18
N LYS A 19 5.54 30.34 24.58
CA LYS A 19 6.14 31.11 25.66
C LYS A 19 6.15 30.33 26.98
N TRP A 20 5.02 29.74 27.35
CA TRP A 20 4.89 28.92 28.55
C TRP A 20 5.81 27.70 28.51
N ARG A 21 5.94 27.05 27.35
CA ARG A 21 6.88 25.94 27.11
C ARG A 21 8.32 26.39 27.42
N LEU A 22 8.76 27.47 26.83
CA LEU A 22 10.13 28.00 26.99
C LEU A 22 10.43 28.32 28.46
N GLU A 23 9.50 28.93 29.17
CA GLU A 23 9.64 29.33 30.59
C GLU A 23 9.70 28.11 31.53
N ASN A 24 9.10 26.99 31.17
CA ASN A 24 8.97 25.81 32.02
C ASN A 24 9.90 24.64 31.66
N ALA A 25 10.41 24.58 30.43
CA ALA A 25 11.25 23.47 29.93
C ALA A 25 12.51 23.17 30.77
N SER A 26 13.02 24.16 31.55
CA SER A 26 14.20 24.01 32.39
C SER A 26 13.91 23.70 33.87
N ARG A 27 12.66 23.51 34.25
CA ARG A 27 12.28 23.19 35.63
C ARG A 27 12.61 21.73 35.95
N PRO A 28 13.15 21.41 37.15
CA PRO A 28 13.46 20.05 37.55
C PRO A 28 12.22 19.12 37.67
N ASP A 29 11.06 19.71 37.90
CA ASP A 29 9.77 19.07 38.04
C ASP A 29 8.90 19.10 36.76
N TRP A 30 9.55 19.43 35.63
CA TRP A 30 8.90 19.47 34.34
C TRP A 30 8.38 18.07 33.96
N ASN A 31 7.06 17.91 33.88
CA ASN A 31 6.44 16.73 33.35
C ASN A 31 6.41 16.79 31.80
N PRO A 32 6.61 15.69 31.10
CA PRO A 32 6.37 15.63 29.65
C PRO A 32 4.96 16.17 29.32
N ILE A 33 4.83 16.81 28.17
CA ILE A 33 3.51 17.24 27.69
C ILE A 33 2.63 16.01 27.55
N SER A 34 1.49 16.02 28.25
CA SER A 34 0.51 14.95 28.18
C SER A 34 -0.86 15.52 27.81
N VAL A 35 -1.17 15.44 26.53
CA VAL A 35 -2.48 15.78 25.96
C VAL A 35 -3.13 14.53 25.37
N PHE A 36 -2.88 13.38 26.01
CA PHE A 36 -3.44 12.07 25.69
C PHE A 36 -4.97 12.15 25.68
N ASP A 37 -5.61 11.57 24.64
CA ASP A 37 -7.07 11.54 24.50
C ASP A 37 -7.70 12.94 24.50
N ALA A 38 -6.95 13.96 24.03
CA ALA A 38 -7.42 15.34 24.03
C ALA A 38 -8.30 15.64 22.81
N GLU A 39 -9.33 16.44 23.01
CA GLU A 39 -10.15 16.97 21.93
C GLU A 39 -9.54 18.29 21.43
N LEU A 40 -8.84 18.21 20.28
CA LEU A 40 -8.15 19.32 19.63
C LEU A 40 -8.60 19.49 18.16
N SER A 41 -9.80 18.97 17.84
CA SER A 41 -10.34 19.08 16.50
C SER A 41 -10.47 20.54 16.05
N GLY A 42 -9.99 20.85 14.83
CA GLY A 42 -9.99 22.19 14.26
C GLY A 42 -9.09 23.21 14.99
N ALA A 43 -8.17 22.74 15.85
CA ALA A 43 -7.29 23.63 16.60
C ALA A 43 -6.26 24.31 15.68
N TYR A 44 -5.99 25.59 15.89
CA TYR A 44 -4.92 26.32 15.21
C TYR A 44 -3.61 26.20 15.99
N LEU A 45 -2.73 25.28 15.53
CA LEU A 45 -1.47 24.91 16.18
C LEU A 45 -0.24 25.17 15.29
N ILE A 46 -0.34 26.15 14.39
CA ILE A 46 0.74 26.55 13.48
C ILE A 46 1.98 26.96 14.32
N ASP A 47 3.15 26.43 13.95
CA ASP A 47 4.43 26.67 14.66
C ASP A 47 4.41 26.26 16.16
N ALA A 48 3.50 25.36 16.59
CA ALA A 48 3.41 24.93 17.98
C ALA A 48 4.59 24.06 18.40
N GLU A 49 5.16 24.35 19.57
CA GLU A 49 6.23 23.60 20.21
C GLU A 49 5.66 22.39 20.97
N LEU A 50 5.51 21.24 20.29
CA LEU A 50 4.92 20.00 20.82
C LEU A 50 5.94 18.84 20.89
N SER A 51 7.25 19.17 20.85
CA SER A 51 8.32 18.17 20.91
C SER A 51 8.20 17.30 22.16
N GLY A 52 8.23 15.97 21.98
CA GLY A 52 8.11 14.97 23.05
C GLY A 52 6.71 14.89 23.69
N ALA A 53 5.70 15.54 23.13
CA ALA A 53 4.32 15.47 23.66
C ALA A 53 3.72 14.08 23.51
N ASN A 54 2.94 13.65 24.50
CA ASN A 54 2.07 12.49 24.37
C ASN A 54 0.67 12.93 23.88
N LEU A 55 0.41 12.68 22.62
CA LEU A 55 -0.83 12.93 21.88
C LEU A 55 -1.54 11.61 21.48
N SER A 56 -1.21 10.50 22.17
CA SER A 56 -1.84 9.22 21.85
C SER A 56 -3.36 9.32 21.98
N ASP A 57 -4.07 8.70 21.04
CA ASP A 57 -5.52 8.67 20.94
C ASP A 57 -6.20 10.06 20.89
N ALA A 58 -5.44 11.17 20.75
CA ALA A 58 -6.00 12.51 20.64
C ALA A 58 -6.79 12.70 19.34
N ASN A 59 -7.87 13.44 19.40
CA ASN A 59 -8.62 13.90 18.25
C ASN A 59 -8.07 15.25 17.77
N LEU A 60 -7.34 15.23 16.66
CA LEU A 60 -6.76 16.39 16.00
C LEU A 60 -7.39 16.65 14.63
N ASN A 61 -8.49 16.00 14.29
CA ASN A 61 -9.12 16.15 12.98
C ASN A 61 -9.32 17.61 12.60
N ASP A 62 -9.09 17.95 11.34
CA ASP A 62 -9.23 19.30 10.79
C ASP A 62 -8.31 20.34 11.42
N ALA A 63 -7.32 19.98 12.27
CA ALA A 63 -6.41 20.93 12.89
C ALA A 63 -5.35 21.43 11.91
N ASP A 64 -4.83 22.64 12.16
CA ASP A 64 -3.68 23.20 11.45
C ASP A 64 -2.44 23.07 12.33
N LEU A 65 -1.57 22.12 12.01
CA LEU A 65 -0.28 21.82 12.63
C LEU A 65 0.89 22.18 11.70
N SER A 66 0.65 23.04 10.72
CA SER A 66 1.69 23.42 9.77
C SER A 66 2.90 24.02 10.50
N LYS A 67 4.10 23.54 10.13
CA LYS A 67 5.39 23.91 10.72
C LYS A 67 5.54 23.62 12.23
N ALA A 68 4.61 22.91 12.86
CA ALA A 68 4.73 22.54 14.28
C ALA A 68 5.93 21.62 14.53
N ASP A 69 6.57 21.75 15.68
CA ASP A 69 7.58 20.81 16.16
C ASP A 69 6.92 19.68 16.97
N LEU A 70 6.73 18.53 16.33
CA LEU A 70 6.24 17.29 16.90
C LEU A 70 7.35 16.25 17.06
N SER A 71 8.62 16.68 17.04
CA SER A 71 9.74 15.75 17.14
C SER A 71 9.66 14.93 18.43
N LYS A 72 9.89 13.61 18.33
CA LYS A 72 9.80 12.65 19.44
C LYS A 72 8.41 12.58 20.12
N ALA A 73 7.37 13.17 19.53
CA ALA A 73 6.01 13.05 20.04
C ALA A 73 5.48 11.62 19.88
N THR A 74 4.55 11.25 20.77
CA THR A 74 3.81 9.98 20.66
C THR A 74 2.39 10.30 20.20
N LEU A 75 2.04 9.84 18.99
CA LEU A 75 0.76 10.07 18.31
C LEU A 75 0.06 8.73 18.00
N ARG A 76 0.32 7.71 18.81
CA ARG A 76 -0.25 6.36 18.60
C ARG A 76 -1.76 6.41 18.62
N GLY A 77 -2.39 5.86 17.57
CA GLY A 77 -3.85 5.82 17.47
C GLY A 77 -4.52 7.20 17.34
N ALA A 78 -3.77 8.29 17.23
CA ALA A 78 -4.33 9.63 17.09
C ALA A 78 -5.17 9.77 15.81
N SER A 79 -6.25 10.52 15.88
CA SER A 79 -7.08 10.89 14.75
C SER A 79 -6.56 12.19 14.16
N LEU A 80 -5.93 12.09 12.98
CA LEU A 80 -5.29 13.19 12.26
C LEU A 80 -5.92 13.39 10.87
N ALA A 81 -7.18 12.97 10.69
CA ALA A 81 -7.83 13.11 9.40
C ALA A 81 -8.06 14.60 9.04
N ASP A 82 -7.79 14.93 7.76
CA ASP A 82 -7.91 16.29 7.22
C ASP A 82 -7.01 17.36 7.90
N VAL A 83 -5.93 16.93 8.59
CA VAL A 83 -4.97 17.83 9.26
C VAL A 83 -4.02 18.46 8.26
N ASP A 84 -3.64 19.71 8.47
CA ASP A 84 -2.49 20.33 7.80
C ASP A 84 -1.21 20.13 8.61
N LEU A 85 -0.30 19.30 8.09
CA LEU A 85 1.04 19.04 8.64
C LEU A 85 2.14 19.59 7.72
N GLN A 86 1.81 20.51 6.80
CA GLN A 86 2.80 21.05 5.88
C GLN A 86 4.02 21.62 6.60
N GLY A 87 5.21 21.07 6.26
CA GLY A 87 6.47 21.51 6.84
C GLY A 87 6.64 21.17 8.33
N ALA A 88 5.79 20.35 8.92
CA ALA A 88 5.90 19.94 10.32
C ALA A 88 7.12 19.02 10.53
N ASN A 89 7.72 19.12 11.71
CA ASN A 89 8.84 18.31 12.16
C ASN A 89 8.30 17.10 12.97
N LEU A 90 8.34 15.91 12.40
CA LEU A 90 7.96 14.64 13.03
C LEU A 90 9.17 13.73 13.27
N ILE A 91 10.38 14.28 13.36
CA ILE A 91 11.60 13.51 13.57
C ILE A 91 11.49 12.63 14.82
N SER A 92 11.68 11.31 14.64
CA SER A 92 11.58 10.30 15.70
C SER A 92 10.22 10.23 16.40
N ALA A 93 9.15 10.72 15.81
CA ALA A 93 7.79 10.59 16.35
C ALA A 93 7.25 9.16 16.16
N ASP A 94 6.36 8.73 17.06
CA ASP A 94 5.65 7.45 16.97
C ASP A 94 4.17 7.70 16.62
N LEU A 95 3.81 7.44 15.35
CA LEU A 95 2.46 7.56 14.82
C LEU A 95 1.79 6.18 14.62
N THR A 96 2.29 5.13 15.25
CA THR A 96 1.74 3.78 15.04
C THR A 96 0.21 3.78 15.14
N ASP A 97 -0.47 3.21 14.13
CA ASP A 97 -1.91 3.08 14.00
C ASP A 97 -2.69 4.41 13.95
N ALA A 98 -2.04 5.55 13.73
CA ALA A 98 -2.71 6.85 13.57
C ALA A 98 -3.51 6.94 12.26
N ASP A 99 -4.58 7.73 12.26
CA ASP A 99 -5.34 8.04 11.05
C ASP A 99 -4.83 9.33 10.39
N LEU A 100 -4.04 9.21 9.33
CA LEU A 100 -3.54 10.27 8.47
C LEU A 100 -4.38 10.44 7.19
N SER A 101 -5.64 10.03 7.21
CA SER A 101 -6.49 10.12 6.02
C SER A 101 -6.68 11.58 5.59
N ARG A 102 -6.44 11.86 4.30
CA ARG A 102 -6.58 13.19 3.68
C ARG A 102 -5.70 14.30 4.29
N THR A 103 -4.69 13.92 5.07
CA THR A 103 -3.73 14.83 5.70
C THR A 103 -2.83 15.49 4.64
N ASN A 104 -2.54 16.77 4.79
CA ASN A 104 -1.52 17.47 4.02
C ASN A 104 -0.14 17.23 4.66
N LEU A 105 0.69 16.38 4.03
CA LEU A 105 2.03 16.02 4.48
C LEU A 105 3.14 16.68 3.65
N VAL A 106 2.82 17.72 2.86
CA VAL A 106 3.80 18.38 1.99
C VAL A 106 4.96 18.93 2.83
N GLU A 107 6.20 18.57 2.45
CA GLU A 107 7.43 19.01 3.13
C GLU A 107 7.56 18.56 4.61
N THR A 108 6.76 17.59 5.05
CA THR A 108 6.86 17.05 6.42
C THR A 108 8.12 16.20 6.58
N ASP A 109 8.82 16.33 7.71
CA ASP A 109 10.01 15.54 8.04
C ASP A 109 9.67 14.39 9.00
N PHE A 110 9.69 13.16 8.47
CA PHE A 110 9.49 11.90 9.21
C PHE A 110 10.80 11.18 9.55
N THR A 111 11.94 11.83 9.50
CA THR A 111 13.24 11.19 9.76
C THR A 111 13.20 10.36 11.05
N ASN A 112 13.49 9.06 10.96
CA ASN A 112 13.44 8.07 12.06
C ASN A 112 12.07 7.94 12.75
N ALA A 113 10.99 8.45 12.18
CA ALA A 113 9.64 8.27 12.71
C ALA A 113 9.12 6.85 12.47
N THR A 114 8.05 6.46 13.20
CA THR A 114 7.31 5.22 12.98
C THR A 114 5.89 5.56 12.53
N ILE A 115 5.53 5.13 11.31
CA ILE A 115 4.18 5.29 10.74
C ILE A 115 3.53 3.93 10.42
N THR A 116 3.91 2.89 11.15
CA THR A 116 3.38 1.54 10.97
C THR A 116 1.88 1.47 11.25
N GLY A 117 1.12 0.86 10.35
CA GLY A 117 -0.34 0.68 10.51
C GLY A 117 -1.16 1.95 10.26
N CYS A 118 -0.54 3.08 9.94
CA CYS A 118 -1.26 4.32 9.66
C CYS A 118 -2.24 4.18 8.51
N ARG A 119 -3.37 4.86 8.61
CA ARG A 119 -4.29 5.08 7.49
C ARG A 119 -3.83 6.30 6.73
N THR A 120 -3.50 6.15 5.46
CA THR A 120 -2.98 7.22 4.60
C THR A 120 -3.87 7.49 3.38
N TYR A 121 -5.15 7.07 3.44
CA TYR A 121 -6.11 7.28 2.37
C TYR A 121 -6.25 8.77 2.01
N GLY A 122 -5.88 9.12 0.78
CA GLY A 122 -6.01 10.50 0.29
C GLY A 122 -4.99 11.50 0.86
N ALA A 123 -4.00 11.05 1.61
CA ALA A 123 -2.93 11.92 2.10
C ALA A 123 -2.09 12.49 0.94
N SER A 124 -1.63 13.73 1.10
CA SER A 124 -0.76 14.42 0.13
C SER A 124 0.70 14.41 0.63
N ALA A 125 1.48 13.41 0.22
CA ALA A 125 2.86 13.20 0.67
C ALA A 125 3.89 13.65 -0.39
N TRP A 126 3.89 14.93 -0.72
CA TRP A 126 4.85 15.50 -1.66
C TRP A 126 6.05 16.09 -0.93
N ASN A 127 7.26 15.77 -1.41
CA ASN A 127 8.52 16.31 -0.87
C ASN A 127 8.70 16.00 0.63
N VAL A 128 8.23 14.84 1.09
CA VAL A 128 8.40 14.35 2.47
C VAL A 128 9.82 13.83 2.68
N THR A 129 10.36 13.97 3.91
CA THR A 129 11.62 13.35 4.29
C THR A 129 11.36 12.06 5.04
N LEU A 130 11.82 10.91 4.50
CA LEU A 130 11.55 9.56 5.02
C LEU A 130 12.82 8.79 5.42
N VAL A 131 13.92 9.50 5.76
CA VAL A 131 15.19 8.85 6.11
C VAL A 131 15.07 8.08 7.42
N GLY A 132 15.24 6.75 7.36
CA GLY A 132 15.14 5.89 8.53
C GLY A 132 13.71 5.71 9.09
N THR A 133 12.69 6.18 8.37
CA THR A 133 11.28 6.02 8.76
C THR A 133 10.86 4.56 8.69
N VAL A 134 10.23 4.06 9.76
CA VAL A 134 9.63 2.73 9.78
C VAL A 134 8.21 2.82 9.24
N GLN A 135 7.99 2.26 8.05
CA GLN A 135 6.70 2.33 7.36
C GLN A 135 6.24 0.93 6.91
N HIS A 136 5.35 0.34 7.69
CA HIS A 136 4.78 -0.98 7.40
C HIS A 136 3.27 -0.94 7.48
N ASN A 137 2.59 -1.68 6.58
CA ASN A 137 1.15 -1.86 6.62
C ASN A 137 0.34 -0.54 6.55
N LEU A 138 0.80 0.45 5.78
CA LEU A 138 0.06 1.69 5.56
C LEU A 138 -1.24 1.39 4.81
N VAL A 139 -2.38 1.75 5.38
CA VAL A 139 -3.71 1.50 4.80
C VAL A 139 -4.07 2.65 3.85
N ILE A 140 -4.20 2.33 2.55
CA ILE A 140 -4.45 3.31 1.49
C ILE A 140 -5.91 3.34 0.98
N THR A 141 -6.79 2.56 1.58
CA THR A 141 -8.21 2.48 1.22
C THR A 141 -9.10 3.14 2.26
N LYS A 142 -10.27 3.61 1.81
CA LYS A 142 -11.26 4.25 2.67
C LYS A 142 -11.81 3.27 3.71
N GLU A 143 -12.23 3.80 4.83
CA GLU A 143 -12.94 3.01 5.85
C GLU A 143 -14.20 2.34 5.28
N GLY A 144 -14.38 1.05 5.60
CA GLY A 144 -15.47 0.23 5.05
C GLY A 144 -15.19 -0.37 3.67
N GLU A 145 -14.06 -0.06 3.03
CA GLU A 145 -13.57 -0.71 1.82
C GLU A 145 -12.61 -1.87 2.17
N PRO A 146 -12.37 -2.84 1.27
CA PRO A 146 -11.33 -3.84 1.47
C PRO A 146 -9.98 -3.18 1.74
N VAL A 147 -9.26 -3.72 2.71
CA VAL A 147 -7.99 -3.14 3.14
C VAL A 147 -6.91 -3.44 2.10
N VAL A 148 -6.33 -2.40 1.54
CA VAL A 148 -5.10 -2.47 0.74
C VAL A 148 -3.99 -1.81 1.55
N THR A 149 -2.87 -2.52 1.74
CA THR A 149 -1.72 -2.01 2.48
C THR A 149 -0.48 -1.97 1.63
N VAL A 150 0.37 -0.99 1.92
CA VAL A 150 1.71 -0.81 1.33
C VAL A 150 2.71 -0.53 2.43
N ASP A 151 4.00 -0.57 2.09
CA ASP A 151 5.09 -0.32 3.04
C ASP A 151 5.94 0.89 2.66
N ASP A 152 5.36 1.78 1.87
CA ASP A 152 6.00 3.01 1.43
C ASP A 152 4.92 4.07 1.21
N LEU A 153 5.08 5.23 1.87
CA LEU A 153 4.08 6.30 1.88
C LEU A 153 3.91 6.94 0.49
N GLU A 154 5.01 7.16 -0.23
CA GLU A 154 4.98 7.78 -1.56
C GLU A 154 4.36 6.81 -2.58
N VAL A 155 4.67 5.51 -2.46
CA VAL A 155 4.01 4.47 -3.25
C VAL A 155 2.53 4.38 -2.90
N GLY A 156 2.18 4.50 -1.63
CA GLY A 156 0.79 4.51 -1.17
C GLY A 156 -0.02 5.65 -1.79
N GLN A 157 0.53 6.87 -1.75
CA GLN A 157 -0.07 8.03 -2.42
C GLN A 157 -0.23 7.79 -3.92
N PHE A 158 0.78 7.25 -4.56
CA PHE A 158 0.76 6.99 -5.99
C PHE A 158 -0.32 5.96 -6.37
N ILE A 159 -0.41 4.86 -5.61
CA ILE A 159 -1.46 3.85 -5.79
C ILE A 159 -2.84 4.48 -5.57
N TYR A 160 -3.02 5.29 -4.54
CA TYR A 160 -4.26 6.03 -4.30
C TYR A 160 -4.66 6.88 -5.51
N LEU A 161 -3.70 7.66 -6.07
CA LEU A 161 -3.94 8.49 -7.26
C LEU A 161 -4.35 7.64 -8.47
N ILE A 162 -3.74 6.47 -8.65
CA ILE A 162 -4.10 5.55 -9.73
C ILE A 162 -5.50 4.99 -9.56
N LEU A 163 -5.83 4.52 -8.37
CA LEU A 163 -7.15 3.95 -8.09
C LEU A 163 -8.26 4.98 -8.34
N ASN A 164 -7.99 6.25 -8.08
CA ASN A 164 -8.98 7.33 -8.17
C ASN A 164 -8.87 8.20 -9.44
N ASN A 165 -7.90 7.95 -10.34
CA ASN A 165 -7.70 8.75 -11.55
C ASN A 165 -7.45 7.89 -12.79
N THR A 166 -8.45 7.81 -13.68
CA THR A 166 -8.39 7.02 -14.93
C THR A 166 -7.30 7.45 -15.90
N LYS A 167 -6.94 8.74 -15.94
CA LYS A 167 -5.88 9.24 -16.84
C LYS A 167 -4.50 8.79 -16.36
N ILE A 168 -4.25 8.82 -15.05
CA ILE A 168 -3.01 8.33 -14.45
C ILE A 168 -2.90 6.81 -14.67
N ARG A 169 -4.00 6.07 -14.51
CA ARG A 169 -4.06 4.61 -14.79
C ARG A 169 -3.50 4.24 -16.16
N ASN A 170 -3.85 4.99 -17.19
CA ASN A 170 -3.42 4.72 -18.57
C ASN A 170 -1.92 4.95 -18.80
N VAL A 171 -1.31 5.87 -18.07
CA VAL A 171 0.13 6.18 -18.18
C VAL A 171 0.97 5.09 -17.50
N ILE A 172 0.47 4.48 -16.43
CA ILE A 172 1.22 3.56 -15.57
C ILE A 172 1.31 2.14 -16.11
N ASN A 173 0.42 1.73 -17.01
CA ASN A 173 0.57 0.47 -17.74
C ASN A 173 1.97 0.30 -18.40
N THR A 174 2.77 1.36 -18.37
CA THR A 174 4.13 1.41 -18.94
C THR A 174 5.28 1.31 -17.92
N ILE A 175 5.06 1.47 -16.63
CA ILE A 175 6.18 1.78 -15.68
C ILE A 175 6.43 0.75 -14.57
N THR A 176 5.79 -0.39 -14.55
CA THR A 176 5.85 -1.29 -13.39
C THR A 176 7.08 -2.20 -13.36
N SER A 177 8.00 -1.98 -12.43
CA SER A 177 9.24 -2.78 -12.33
C SER A 177 9.45 -3.61 -11.06
N LYS A 178 8.66 -3.44 -10.00
CA LYS A 178 8.90 -4.14 -8.72
C LYS A 178 7.64 -4.64 -7.99
N ALA A 179 6.45 -4.19 -8.36
CA ALA A 179 5.24 -4.52 -7.63
C ALA A 179 4.82 -5.98 -7.81
N VAL A 180 4.51 -6.66 -6.72
CA VAL A 180 3.96 -8.02 -6.68
C VAL A 180 2.63 -7.99 -5.96
N LEU A 181 1.54 -8.33 -6.66
CA LEU A 181 0.23 -8.40 -6.04
C LEU A 181 0.04 -9.76 -5.37
N ILE A 182 -0.31 -9.74 -4.09
CA ILE A 182 -0.64 -10.92 -3.31
C ILE A 182 -2.15 -10.93 -3.07
N LEU A 183 -2.83 -11.91 -3.64
CA LEU A 183 -4.26 -12.14 -3.48
C LEU A 183 -4.49 -13.28 -2.48
N GLY A 184 -5.28 -13.06 -1.43
CA GLY A 184 -5.56 -14.12 -0.46
C GLY A 184 -6.51 -13.68 0.65
N ARG A 185 -6.73 -14.58 1.62
CA ARG A 185 -7.63 -14.37 2.77
C ARG A 185 -6.84 -14.00 4.01
N PHE A 186 -6.88 -12.73 4.40
CA PHE A 186 -6.18 -12.23 5.58
C PHE A 186 -7.00 -12.35 6.89
N SER A 187 -8.30 -12.59 6.78
CA SER A 187 -9.16 -12.84 7.95
C SER A 187 -8.93 -14.20 8.59
N ASP A 188 -8.41 -15.17 7.84
CA ASP A 188 -8.00 -16.47 8.37
C ASP A 188 -6.60 -16.34 8.98
N PRO A 189 -6.42 -16.54 10.32
CA PRO A 189 -5.12 -16.33 10.98
C PRO A 189 -3.99 -17.20 10.43
N GLN A 190 -4.29 -18.43 9.98
CA GLN A 190 -3.28 -19.34 9.43
C GLN A 190 -2.87 -18.84 8.04
N ARG A 191 -3.84 -18.49 7.19
CA ARG A 191 -3.55 -17.93 5.86
C ARG A 191 -2.85 -16.59 5.96
N LYS A 192 -3.31 -15.71 6.85
CA LYS A 192 -2.65 -14.43 7.13
C LYS A 192 -1.17 -14.63 7.45
N SER A 193 -0.84 -15.59 8.31
CA SER A 193 0.55 -15.86 8.67
C SER A 193 1.44 -16.25 7.48
N VAL A 194 0.90 -17.00 6.51
CA VAL A 194 1.61 -17.36 5.26
C VAL A 194 1.77 -16.13 4.36
N LEU A 195 0.70 -15.36 4.17
CA LEU A 195 0.68 -14.19 3.30
C LEU A 195 1.57 -13.06 3.84
N ASP A 196 1.59 -12.85 5.16
CA ASP A 196 2.52 -11.92 5.81
C ASP A 196 3.98 -12.39 5.67
N GLY A 197 4.23 -13.70 5.76
CA GLY A 197 5.55 -14.27 5.51
C GLY A 197 6.02 -14.10 4.05
N LEU A 198 5.13 -14.29 3.08
CA LEU A 198 5.41 -14.01 1.67
C LEU A 198 5.76 -12.53 1.46
N ARG A 199 5.01 -11.63 2.10
CA ARG A 199 5.27 -10.19 2.07
C ARG A 199 6.69 -9.88 2.55
N GLU A 200 7.08 -10.38 3.71
CA GLU A 200 8.43 -10.20 4.26
C GLU A 200 9.50 -10.83 3.36
N GLY A 201 9.26 -12.06 2.90
CA GLY A 201 10.19 -12.75 2.02
C GLY A 201 10.47 -11.98 0.72
N LEU A 202 9.43 -11.45 0.07
CA LEU A 202 9.57 -10.69 -1.18
C LEU A 202 10.34 -9.37 -0.99
N ARG A 203 10.22 -8.71 0.17
CA ARG A 203 11.01 -7.50 0.49
C ARG A 203 12.52 -7.77 0.48
N ASN A 204 12.94 -8.95 0.92
CA ASN A 204 14.36 -9.33 0.93
C ASN A 204 14.94 -9.45 -0.50
N PHE A 205 14.10 -9.52 -1.52
CA PHE A 205 14.48 -9.53 -2.94
C PHE A 205 14.24 -8.19 -3.65
N ASP A 206 14.12 -7.09 -2.88
CA ASP A 206 13.88 -5.74 -3.42
C ASP A 206 12.59 -5.66 -4.26
N LEU A 207 11.59 -6.47 -3.90
CA LEU A 207 10.25 -6.45 -4.48
C LEU A 207 9.29 -5.69 -3.57
N LEU A 208 8.27 -5.08 -4.17
CA LEU A 208 7.24 -4.31 -3.48
C LEU A 208 5.95 -5.13 -3.41
N PRO A 209 5.68 -5.83 -2.30
CA PRO A 209 4.45 -6.59 -2.15
C PRO A 209 3.25 -5.67 -1.92
N ILE A 210 2.22 -5.83 -2.74
CA ILE A 210 0.90 -5.21 -2.58
C ILE A 210 -0.06 -6.33 -2.17
N VAL A 211 -0.77 -6.13 -1.07
CA VAL A 211 -1.68 -7.14 -0.52
C VAL A 211 -3.12 -6.72 -0.72
N PHE A 212 -3.93 -7.61 -1.25
CA PHE A 212 -5.38 -7.45 -1.36
C PHE A 212 -6.10 -8.54 -0.58
N ASP A 213 -6.93 -8.13 0.41
CA ASP A 213 -7.70 -9.02 1.29
C ASP A 213 -9.16 -9.09 0.82
N PHE A 214 -9.62 -10.29 0.46
CA PHE A 214 -10.96 -10.55 -0.08
C PHE A 214 -12.06 -10.71 0.99
N ASP A 215 -11.73 -10.73 2.26
CA ASP A 215 -12.65 -11.23 3.30
C ASP A 215 -13.61 -10.18 3.91
N ARG A 216 -13.62 -8.95 3.41
CA ARG A 216 -14.61 -7.97 3.88
C ARG A 216 -15.85 -7.99 2.99
N PRO A 217 -17.03 -8.37 3.54
CA PRO A 217 -18.27 -8.28 2.81
C PRO A 217 -18.63 -6.80 2.61
N THR A 218 -18.67 -6.37 1.38
CA THR A 218 -19.18 -5.05 1.00
C THR A 218 -20.01 -5.19 -0.26
N ASP A 219 -21.00 -4.34 -0.44
CA ASP A 219 -21.87 -4.31 -1.61
C ASP A 219 -21.19 -3.72 -2.86
N LYS A 220 -19.85 -3.52 -2.81
CA LYS A 220 -19.08 -2.94 -3.92
C LYS A 220 -18.36 -4.01 -4.72
N ASP A 221 -18.38 -3.85 -6.04
CA ASP A 221 -17.57 -4.62 -6.98
C ASP A 221 -16.12 -4.12 -6.94
N TYR A 222 -15.21 -4.96 -6.44
CA TYR A 222 -13.77 -4.67 -6.36
C TYR A 222 -12.97 -5.13 -7.55
N THR A 223 -13.62 -5.68 -8.56
CA THR A 223 -12.97 -6.19 -9.77
C THR A 223 -12.06 -5.12 -10.38
N GLU A 224 -12.53 -3.87 -10.46
CA GLU A 224 -11.74 -2.76 -11.00
C GLU A 224 -10.48 -2.45 -10.16
N THR A 225 -10.58 -2.51 -8.83
CA THR A 225 -9.45 -2.30 -7.93
C THR A 225 -8.39 -3.38 -8.11
N VAL A 226 -8.79 -4.66 -8.09
CA VAL A 226 -7.88 -5.79 -8.29
C VAL A 226 -7.25 -5.76 -9.67
N GLN A 227 -8.03 -5.44 -10.70
CA GLN A 227 -7.53 -5.27 -12.07
C GLN A 227 -6.50 -4.16 -12.15
N THR A 228 -6.73 -3.02 -11.52
CA THR A 228 -5.77 -1.90 -11.48
C THR A 228 -4.46 -2.32 -10.82
N LEU A 229 -4.54 -2.96 -9.65
CA LEU A 229 -3.37 -3.44 -8.92
C LEU A 229 -2.61 -4.52 -9.71
N ALA A 230 -3.32 -5.45 -10.35
CA ALA A 230 -2.71 -6.45 -11.22
C ALA A 230 -1.99 -5.80 -12.42
N GLY A 231 -2.63 -4.83 -13.09
CA GLY A 231 -2.02 -4.10 -14.21
C GLY A 231 -0.75 -3.34 -13.86
N MET A 232 -0.56 -3.02 -12.57
CA MET A 232 0.66 -2.36 -12.05
C MET A 232 1.72 -3.34 -11.56
N SER A 233 1.39 -4.61 -11.44
CA SER A 233 2.26 -5.60 -10.83
C SER A 233 3.14 -6.29 -11.87
N MET A 234 4.33 -6.70 -11.44
CA MET A 234 5.22 -7.54 -12.23
C MET A 234 4.63 -8.94 -12.42
N PHE A 235 4.05 -9.46 -11.36
CA PHE A 235 3.35 -10.73 -11.33
C PHE A 235 2.37 -10.76 -10.15
N VAL A 236 1.50 -11.75 -10.14
CA VAL A 236 0.49 -11.97 -9.10
C VAL A 236 0.75 -13.30 -8.41
N ILE A 237 0.76 -13.32 -7.09
CA ILE A 237 0.68 -14.54 -6.28
C ILE A 237 -0.76 -14.67 -5.80
N ALA A 238 -1.42 -15.78 -6.09
CA ALA A 238 -2.79 -16.04 -5.66
C ALA A 238 -2.83 -17.25 -4.71
N ASP A 239 -3.13 -16.99 -3.44
CA ASP A 239 -3.40 -18.07 -2.48
C ASP A 239 -4.81 -18.63 -2.68
N LEU A 240 -4.85 -19.84 -3.18
CA LEU A 240 -6.07 -20.54 -3.52
C LEU A 240 -6.41 -21.67 -2.53
N THR A 241 -5.80 -21.62 -1.35
CA THR A 241 -6.10 -22.53 -0.25
C THR A 241 -7.48 -22.19 0.32
N SER A 242 -8.45 -23.11 0.21
CA SER A 242 -9.84 -22.93 0.66
C SER A 242 -10.46 -21.59 0.18
N PRO A 243 -10.48 -21.33 -1.13
CA PRO A 243 -10.88 -20.03 -1.68
C PRO A 243 -12.39 -19.80 -1.53
N LYS A 244 -12.82 -18.55 -1.21
CA LYS A 244 -14.22 -18.13 -1.27
C LYS A 244 -14.50 -17.32 -2.53
N SER A 245 -14.04 -16.08 -2.60
CA SER A 245 -14.24 -15.14 -3.72
C SER A 245 -13.04 -15.02 -4.65
N THR A 246 -11.84 -15.37 -4.20
CA THR A 246 -10.58 -15.29 -4.95
C THR A 246 -10.63 -15.84 -6.38
N PRO A 247 -11.39 -16.90 -6.67
CA PRO A 247 -11.48 -17.45 -8.04
C PRO A 247 -12.06 -16.49 -9.07
N LEU A 248 -13.10 -15.73 -8.73
CA LEU A 248 -13.77 -14.81 -9.66
C LEU A 248 -12.87 -13.62 -10.00
N GLU A 249 -12.20 -13.08 -8.99
CA GLU A 249 -11.28 -11.96 -9.15
C GLU A 249 -10.02 -12.36 -9.94
N LEU A 250 -9.53 -13.58 -9.69
CA LEU A 250 -8.43 -14.14 -10.46
C LEU A 250 -8.82 -14.30 -11.94
N GLU A 251 -10.02 -14.84 -12.23
CA GLU A 251 -10.52 -15.00 -13.58
C GLU A 251 -10.64 -13.65 -14.31
N ALA A 252 -11.20 -12.65 -13.64
CA ALA A 252 -11.38 -11.32 -14.20
C ALA A 252 -10.03 -10.67 -14.55
N THR A 253 -9.02 -10.80 -13.67
CA THR A 253 -7.69 -10.23 -13.89
C THR A 253 -6.88 -10.99 -14.93
N VAL A 254 -6.90 -12.33 -14.90
CA VAL A 254 -6.15 -13.18 -15.85
C VAL A 254 -6.59 -12.93 -17.29
N LYS A 255 -7.88 -12.71 -17.53
CA LYS A 255 -8.43 -12.42 -18.88
C LYS A 255 -7.99 -11.04 -19.39
N GLN A 256 -7.80 -10.09 -18.52
CA GLN A 256 -7.52 -8.70 -18.89
C GLN A 256 -6.02 -8.40 -19.01
N PHE A 257 -5.18 -9.00 -18.15
CA PHE A 257 -3.75 -8.69 -18.09
C PHE A 257 -2.88 -9.90 -18.39
N LYS A 258 -2.00 -9.76 -19.40
CA LYS A 258 -0.98 -10.75 -19.75
C LYS A 258 0.27 -10.53 -18.91
N ILE A 259 0.16 -10.86 -17.62
CA ILE A 259 1.27 -10.86 -16.66
C ILE A 259 1.35 -12.25 -16.00
N PRO A 260 2.47 -12.66 -15.42
CA PRO A 260 2.56 -13.96 -14.75
C PRO A 260 1.62 -14.04 -13.55
N TYR A 261 0.83 -15.09 -13.45
CA TYR A 261 0.02 -15.44 -12.28
C TYR A 261 0.56 -16.73 -11.70
N LEU A 262 0.96 -16.70 -10.42
CA LEU A 262 1.45 -17.85 -9.68
C LEU A 262 0.41 -18.27 -8.62
N PRO A 263 -0.40 -19.31 -8.90
CA PRO A 263 -1.28 -19.89 -7.89
C PRO A 263 -0.47 -20.68 -6.86
N ILE A 264 -0.78 -20.51 -5.57
CA ILE A 264 -0.21 -21.31 -4.49
C ILE A 264 -1.32 -22.04 -3.73
N ILE A 265 -1.06 -23.26 -3.29
CA ILE A 265 -2.00 -24.10 -2.53
C ILE A 265 -1.27 -24.85 -1.43
N ASP A 266 -1.77 -24.72 -0.22
CA ASP A 266 -1.39 -25.53 0.93
C ASP A 266 -2.08 -26.91 0.85
N ILE A 267 -1.32 -27.94 0.52
CA ILE A 267 -1.87 -29.29 0.35
C ILE A 267 -2.15 -30.00 1.68
N SER A 268 -1.67 -29.46 2.79
CA SER A 268 -2.04 -29.95 4.11
C SER A 268 -3.48 -29.58 4.48
N VAL A 269 -4.03 -28.52 3.86
CA VAL A 269 -5.40 -28.01 4.10
C VAL A 269 -6.36 -28.45 2.99
N ASP A 270 -5.99 -28.21 1.72
CA ASP A 270 -6.80 -28.59 0.56
C ASP A 270 -5.89 -29.02 -0.61
N PRO A 271 -5.83 -30.34 -0.90
CA PRO A 271 -4.90 -30.86 -1.90
C PRO A 271 -5.38 -30.65 -3.35
N ARG A 272 -6.61 -30.15 -3.58
CA ARG A 272 -7.21 -30.10 -4.92
C ARG A 272 -7.36 -28.68 -5.45
N PRO A 273 -6.78 -28.37 -6.64
CA PRO A 273 -7.12 -27.16 -7.34
C PRO A 273 -8.59 -27.17 -7.77
N PHE A 274 -9.28 -26.06 -7.68
CA PHE A 274 -10.64 -25.94 -8.19
C PHE A 274 -10.66 -25.94 -9.74
N ALA A 275 -11.77 -26.41 -10.32
CA ALA A 275 -11.89 -26.65 -11.77
C ALA A 275 -11.54 -25.43 -12.63
N MET A 276 -12.00 -24.24 -12.24
CA MET A 276 -11.72 -22.99 -12.97
C MET A 276 -10.23 -22.67 -13.08
N LEU A 277 -9.42 -22.97 -12.05
CA LEU A 277 -7.96 -22.79 -12.15
C LEU A 277 -7.34 -23.65 -13.24
N VAL A 278 -7.80 -24.91 -13.35
CA VAL A 278 -7.34 -25.83 -14.40
C VAL A 278 -7.69 -25.28 -15.78
N ASP A 279 -8.88 -24.70 -15.93
CA ASP A 279 -9.32 -24.09 -17.19
C ASP A 279 -8.53 -22.81 -17.51
N LEU A 280 -8.24 -21.97 -16.51
CA LEU A 280 -7.39 -20.80 -16.67
C LEU A 280 -5.97 -21.19 -17.11
N GLN A 281 -5.38 -22.21 -16.49
CA GLN A 281 -4.04 -22.68 -16.87
C GLN A 281 -3.96 -23.26 -18.28
N LYS A 282 -5.04 -23.90 -18.75
CA LYS A 282 -5.13 -24.41 -20.13
C LYS A 282 -5.33 -23.30 -21.16
N SER A 283 -6.08 -22.26 -20.79
CA SER A 283 -6.50 -21.19 -21.70
C SER A 283 -5.49 -20.04 -21.77
N PHE A 284 -4.74 -19.81 -20.69
CA PHE A 284 -3.86 -18.66 -20.56
C PHE A 284 -2.45 -19.10 -20.15
N HIS A 285 -1.51 -19.10 -21.10
CA HIS A 285 -0.12 -19.55 -20.91
C HIS A 285 0.68 -18.68 -19.92
N TRP A 286 0.16 -17.52 -19.49
CA TRP A 286 0.74 -16.68 -18.45
C TRP A 286 0.28 -17.03 -17.03
N VAL A 287 -0.63 -18.03 -16.88
CA VAL A 287 -0.92 -18.64 -15.59
C VAL A 287 0.05 -19.80 -15.37
N LEU A 288 0.96 -19.61 -14.43
CA LEU A 288 2.02 -20.58 -14.10
C LEU A 288 1.43 -21.86 -13.49
N PRO A 289 2.16 -22.97 -13.48
CA PRO A 289 1.79 -24.15 -12.73
C PRO A 289 1.55 -23.84 -11.26
N THR A 290 0.56 -24.48 -10.65
CA THR A 290 0.25 -24.29 -9.24
C THR A 290 1.40 -24.75 -8.35
N LEU A 291 1.95 -23.87 -7.54
CA LEU A 291 2.92 -24.21 -6.50
C LEU A 291 2.19 -24.83 -5.32
N LYS A 292 2.52 -26.09 -5.02
CA LYS A 292 1.97 -26.83 -3.88
C LYS A 292 3.02 -26.89 -2.78
N TYR A 293 2.61 -26.63 -1.55
CA TYR A 293 3.50 -26.69 -0.39
C TYR A 293 2.78 -27.37 0.81
N GLU A 294 3.53 -27.97 1.71
CA GLU A 294 3.04 -28.66 2.91
C GLU A 294 3.31 -27.87 4.18
N SER A 295 4.37 -27.07 4.22
CA SER A 295 4.69 -26.24 5.37
C SER A 295 4.94 -24.79 4.97
N LYS A 296 4.57 -23.88 5.87
CA LYS A 296 4.84 -22.45 5.74
C LYS A 296 6.36 -22.19 5.68
N GLU A 297 7.12 -22.89 6.49
CA GLU A 297 8.56 -22.75 6.64
C GLU A 297 9.27 -23.05 5.32
N ASP A 298 8.88 -24.14 4.65
CA ASP A 298 9.43 -24.51 3.35
C ASP A 298 9.05 -23.50 2.26
N LEU A 299 7.78 -23.03 2.24
CA LEU A 299 7.36 -22.02 1.28
C LEU A 299 8.14 -20.71 1.44
N LEU A 300 8.42 -20.30 2.67
CA LEU A 300 9.03 -19.01 3.01
C LEU A 300 10.55 -19.05 3.11
N ASP A 301 11.17 -20.22 2.93
CA ASP A 301 12.62 -20.31 2.79
C ASP A 301 13.11 -19.44 1.64
N GLY A 302 14.17 -18.68 1.86
CA GLY A 302 14.64 -17.69 0.88
C GLY A 302 15.06 -18.32 -0.46
N GLU A 303 15.66 -19.50 -0.46
CA GLU A 303 16.06 -20.22 -1.68
C GLU A 303 14.81 -20.75 -2.41
N ASN A 304 13.83 -21.27 -1.67
CA ASN A 304 12.58 -21.75 -2.24
C ASN A 304 11.73 -20.60 -2.82
N LEU A 305 11.63 -19.46 -2.13
CA LEU A 305 10.98 -18.25 -2.65
C LEU A 305 11.61 -17.80 -3.97
N LYS A 306 12.93 -17.78 -4.03
CA LYS A 306 13.67 -17.42 -5.23
C LYS A 306 13.40 -18.41 -6.37
N THR A 307 13.64 -19.70 -6.12
CA THR A 307 13.62 -20.77 -7.13
C THR A 307 12.21 -21.06 -7.66
N TYR A 308 11.20 -21.08 -6.79
CA TYR A 308 9.86 -21.54 -7.15
C TYR A 308 8.83 -20.42 -7.34
N ILE A 309 9.11 -19.19 -6.90
CA ILE A 309 8.19 -18.07 -7.03
C ILE A 309 8.79 -16.99 -7.93
N ILE A 310 9.95 -16.44 -7.56
CA ILE A 310 10.49 -15.23 -8.20
C ILE A 310 11.04 -15.54 -9.60
N GLU A 311 11.94 -16.50 -9.70
CA GLU A 311 12.59 -16.85 -10.99
C GLU A 311 11.60 -17.32 -12.06
N PRO A 312 10.60 -18.21 -11.75
CA PRO A 312 9.60 -18.60 -12.74
C PRO A 312 8.71 -17.45 -13.18
N ALA A 313 8.34 -16.55 -12.26
CA ALA A 313 7.53 -15.37 -12.58
C ALA A 313 8.31 -14.41 -13.47
N PHE A 314 9.59 -14.16 -13.18
CA PHE A 314 10.44 -13.29 -14.00
C PHE A 314 10.69 -13.89 -15.38
N ALA A 315 11.02 -15.17 -15.47
CA ALA A 315 11.21 -15.86 -16.75
C ALA A 315 9.95 -15.77 -17.63
N LYS A 316 8.77 -16.00 -17.04
CA LYS A 316 7.49 -15.87 -17.76
C LYS A 316 7.23 -14.42 -18.19
N ARG A 317 7.57 -13.44 -17.35
CA ARG A 317 7.41 -12.02 -17.71
C ARG A 317 8.28 -11.63 -18.91
N GLU A 318 9.52 -12.06 -18.95
CA GLU A 318 10.40 -11.80 -20.10
C GLU A 318 9.91 -12.50 -21.38
N GLU A 319 9.45 -13.75 -21.28
CA GLU A 319 8.81 -14.45 -22.40
C GLU A 319 7.62 -13.64 -22.96
N LEU A 320 6.75 -13.14 -22.09
CA LEU A 320 5.59 -12.35 -22.49
C LEU A 320 5.99 -10.99 -23.09
N ARG A 321 7.07 -10.39 -22.61
CA ARG A 321 7.61 -9.14 -23.12
C ARG A 321 8.22 -9.31 -24.51
N GLU A 322 8.99 -10.38 -24.70
CA GLU A 322 9.58 -10.73 -25.99
C GLU A 322 8.49 -11.03 -27.03
N ALA A 323 7.46 -11.80 -26.66
CA ALA A 323 6.32 -12.10 -27.52
C ALA A 323 5.53 -10.84 -27.92
N LYS A 324 5.47 -9.82 -27.05
CA LYS A 324 4.83 -8.53 -27.36
C LYS A 324 5.65 -7.69 -28.35
N ASN A 325 6.97 -7.84 -28.35
CA ASN A 325 7.88 -7.09 -29.21
C ASN A 325 8.09 -7.75 -30.59
N GLN A 326 7.62 -8.98 -30.77
CA GLN A 326 7.58 -9.61 -32.10
C GLN A 326 6.49 -8.94 -32.92
N GLU A 327 6.88 -8.27 -34.02
CA GLU A 327 5.90 -7.71 -34.97
C GLU A 327 5.02 -8.86 -35.50
N PRO A 328 3.70 -8.71 -35.48
CA PRO A 328 2.85 -9.67 -36.19
C PRO A 328 3.23 -9.69 -37.66
N GLU A 329 3.33 -10.88 -38.27
CA GLU A 329 3.56 -11.02 -39.71
C GLU A 329 2.58 -10.12 -40.46
N ALA A 330 3.10 -9.09 -41.12
CA ALA A 330 2.27 -8.18 -41.89
C ALA A 330 1.74 -8.93 -43.13
N ILE A 331 0.43 -9.13 -43.20
CA ILE A 331 -0.22 -9.62 -44.40
C ILE A 331 -0.16 -8.50 -45.44
N VAL A 332 0.80 -8.58 -46.36
CA VAL A 332 0.91 -7.65 -47.48
C VAL A 332 -0.11 -8.04 -48.55
N ILE A 333 -1.10 -7.19 -48.78
CA ILE A 333 -2.02 -7.36 -49.91
C ILE A 333 -1.20 -7.09 -51.19
N PRO A 334 -1.01 -8.08 -52.09
CA PRO A 334 -0.27 -7.87 -53.31
C PRO A 334 -0.95 -6.85 -54.19
N LYS A 335 -0.22 -5.86 -54.69
CA LYS A 335 -0.74 -4.88 -55.67
C LYS A 335 -1.32 -5.65 -56.87
N LYS A 336 -2.62 -5.44 -57.15
CA LYS A 336 -3.24 -5.89 -58.41
C LYS A 336 -2.41 -5.35 -59.57
N LYS A 337 -1.82 -6.25 -60.41
CA LYS A 337 -1.26 -5.85 -61.70
C LYS A 337 -2.38 -5.26 -62.55
N VAL A 338 -2.31 -3.96 -62.79
CA VAL A 338 -3.18 -3.30 -63.79
C VAL A 338 -2.62 -3.72 -65.14
N THR A 339 -3.29 -4.63 -65.82
CA THR A 339 -3.04 -4.93 -67.20
C THR A 339 -3.70 -3.80 -68.03
N ILE A 340 -2.86 -2.94 -68.61
CA ILE A 340 -3.33 -1.93 -69.57
C ILE A 340 -3.59 -2.71 -70.86
N PRO A 341 -4.82 -2.67 -71.41
CA PRO A 341 -5.07 -3.25 -72.74
C PRO A 341 -4.32 -2.39 -73.77
N HIS A 342 -3.46 -3.02 -74.54
CA HIS A 342 -2.95 -2.37 -75.77
C HIS A 342 -4.09 -2.46 -76.80
N ASP A 343 -4.72 -1.32 -77.09
CA ASP A 343 -5.57 -1.18 -78.28
C ASP A 343 -4.68 -1.24 -79.54
N LYS A 344 -5.13 -2.08 -80.46
CA LYS A 344 -4.61 -2.21 -81.83
C LYS A 344 -5.21 -1.13 -82.72
#